data_6215ab9d15760e6087600d65d6da6862
#
_entry.id   6215ab9d15760e6087600d65d6da6862
#
_cell.length_a   1.000
_cell.length_b   1.000
_cell.length_c   1.000
_cell.angle_alpha   90.00
_cell.angle_beta   90.00
_cell.angle_gamma   90.00
#
_symmetry.space_group_name_H-M   'P 1'
#
loop_
_entity.id
_entity.type
_entity.pdbx_description
1 polymer ?
#
loop_
_entity_poly.entity_id
_entity_poly.type
_entity_poly.pdbx_seq_one_letter_code
_entity_poly.pdbx_strand_id
1 'polypeptide(L)'
;MAEQTTTTTARQGSQTSGAGSEGGGPLITDRGKTTIADGVVAKIAGIAAREVSGVYNMGSGSARAVGAIRDRIGEAVGGAPATGQGGSSPTQGVKVEVGERQAAIDLDLVVEYGVPIADVAESVRSNVATKVGRMTGLEVAEVNIYINDVWLGDSGDEEMTADPRVQ
;
A
#
# COMPACT_ATOMS: atom_id res chain seq x y z
N MET A 1 16.38 -71.10 -27.47
CA MET A 1 16.97 -69.77 -27.57
C MET A 1 15.89 -68.82 -27.24
N ALA A 2 15.85 -68.34 -26.03
CA ALA A 2 14.86 -67.39 -25.53
C ALA A 2 15.61 -66.18 -24.93
N GLU A 3 15.45 -65.01 -25.57
CA GLU A 3 15.95 -63.76 -25.05
C GLU A 3 14.82 -63.06 -24.28
N GLN A 4 15.04 -62.91 -23.01
CA GLN A 4 14.16 -62.14 -22.12
C GLN A 4 14.65 -60.70 -22.08
N THR A 5 13.86 -59.80 -22.61
CA THR A 5 14.10 -58.34 -22.51
C THR A 5 13.37 -57.84 -21.27
N THR A 6 14.10 -57.54 -20.25
CA THR A 6 13.58 -56.89 -19.02
C THR A 6 13.51 -55.39 -19.21
N THR A 7 12.30 -54.87 -19.35
CA THR A 7 12.06 -53.41 -19.40
C THR A 7 12.02 -52.88 -17.98
N THR A 8 13.06 -52.18 -17.59
CA THR A 8 13.10 -51.43 -16.32
C THR A 8 12.37 -50.12 -16.49
N THR A 9 11.17 -50.00 -15.95
CA THR A 9 10.44 -48.73 -15.83
C THR A 9 11.07 -47.90 -14.75
N ALA A 10 11.86 -46.93 -15.13
CA ALA A 10 12.35 -45.87 -14.25
C ALA A 10 11.19 -44.94 -13.84
N ARG A 11 10.80 -45.04 -12.59
CA ARG A 11 9.80 -44.16 -11.95
C ARG A 11 10.49 -42.85 -11.65
N GLN A 12 10.34 -41.87 -12.55
CA GLN A 12 10.83 -40.51 -12.38
C GLN A 12 9.96 -39.80 -11.34
N GLY A 13 10.45 -39.73 -10.11
CA GLY A 13 9.85 -38.95 -9.06
C GLY A 13 10.00 -37.47 -9.35
N SER A 14 8.91 -36.81 -9.72
CA SER A 14 8.85 -35.35 -9.76
C SER A 14 8.98 -34.83 -8.32
N GLN A 15 10.18 -34.40 -7.97
CA GLN A 15 10.38 -33.55 -6.81
C GLN A 15 9.95 -32.15 -7.22
N THR A 16 8.72 -31.80 -6.93
CA THR A 16 8.30 -30.39 -6.87
C THR A 16 8.97 -29.77 -5.65
N SER A 17 10.06 -29.08 -5.90
CA SER A 17 10.67 -28.18 -4.93
C SER A 17 9.66 -27.06 -4.63
N GLY A 18 8.90 -27.25 -3.55
CA GLY A 18 8.09 -26.18 -2.98
C GLY A 18 9.03 -25.11 -2.46
N ALA A 19 9.24 -24.06 -3.26
CA ALA A 19 9.74 -22.78 -2.76
C ALA A 19 8.72 -22.30 -1.74
N GLY A 20 9.13 -22.20 -0.48
CA GLY A 20 8.31 -21.78 0.62
C GLY A 20 7.76 -20.38 0.37
N SER A 21 6.48 -20.26 0.09
CA SER A 21 5.76 -19.03 0.24
C SER A 21 5.52 -18.81 1.74
N GLU A 22 6.40 -18.09 2.39
CA GLU A 22 6.16 -17.58 3.73
C GLU A 22 5.08 -16.50 3.66
N GLY A 23 3.82 -16.91 3.77
CA GLY A 23 2.73 -15.95 3.90
C GLY A 23 1.44 -16.37 3.21
N GLY A 24 0.37 -16.39 3.98
CA GLY A 24 -0.99 -16.57 3.53
C GLY A 24 -1.34 -17.96 2.99
N GLY A 25 -2.13 -18.72 3.75
CA GLY A 25 -2.72 -19.97 3.27
C GLY A 25 -3.74 -19.74 2.16
N PRO A 26 -4.22 -20.81 1.50
CA PRO A 26 -5.22 -20.69 0.44
C PRO A 26 -6.53 -20.09 0.98
N LEU A 27 -7.08 -19.10 0.23
CA LEU A 27 -8.33 -18.43 0.58
C LEU A 27 -9.56 -19.33 0.40
N ILE A 28 -9.42 -20.40 -0.34
CA ILE A 28 -10.45 -21.42 -0.56
C ILE A 28 -9.93 -22.76 -0.03
N THR A 29 -10.64 -23.36 0.90
CA THR A 29 -10.33 -24.65 1.51
C THR A 29 -11.57 -25.52 1.55
N ASP A 30 -11.43 -26.81 1.85
CA ASP A 30 -12.55 -27.74 2.05
C ASP A 30 -13.44 -27.33 3.23
N ARG A 31 -12.97 -26.43 4.10
CA ARG A 31 -13.70 -25.95 5.28
C ARG A 31 -14.39 -24.61 5.06
N GLY A 32 -14.20 -23.97 3.91
CA GLY A 32 -14.80 -22.70 3.61
C GLY A 32 -13.99 -21.77 2.73
N LYS A 33 -14.59 -20.63 2.41
CA LYS A 33 -13.99 -19.55 1.60
C LYS A 33 -13.75 -18.32 2.48
N THR A 34 -12.54 -17.77 2.41
CA THR A 34 -12.21 -16.45 2.96
C THR A 34 -12.24 -15.44 1.84
N THR A 35 -13.01 -14.38 2.01
CA THR A 35 -13.07 -13.27 1.05
C THR A 35 -12.46 -12.04 1.67
N ILE A 36 -11.54 -11.40 0.97
CA ILE A 36 -10.84 -10.19 1.41
C ILE A 36 -11.45 -9.00 0.66
N ALA A 37 -11.97 -8.04 1.41
CA ALA A 37 -12.53 -6.83 0.82
C ALA A 37 -11.42 -5.86 0.38
N ASP A 38 -11.68 -5.09 -0.67
CA ASP A 38 -10.76 -4.08 -1.24
C ASP A 38 -10.23 -3.12 -0.16
N GLY A 39 -11.09 -2.71 0.78
CA GLY A 39 -10.72 -1.83 1.88
C GLY A 39 -9.66 -2.42 2.83
N VAL A 40 -9.55 -3.74 2.96
CA VAL A 40 -8.52 -4.41 3.75
C VAL A 40 -7.17 -4.29 3.03
N VAL A 41 -7.15 -4.59 1.74
CA VAL A 41 -5.95 -4.48 0.90
C VAL A 41 -5.50 -3.03 0.83
N ALA A 42 -6.43 -2.07 0.65
CA ALA A 42 -6.15 -0.65 0.63
C ALA A 42 -5.51 -0.15 1.95
N LYS A 43 -5.99 -0.63 3.10
CA LYS A 43 -5.39 -0.31 4.41
C LYS A 43 -3.96 -0.83 4.53
N ILE A 44 -3.75 -2.09 4.18
CA ILE A 44 -2.42 -2.72 4.24
C ILE A 44 -1.46 -1.98 3.32
N ALA A 45 -1.87 -1.72 2.07
CA ALA A 45 -1.05 -0.99 1.09
C ALA A 45 -0.71 0.43 1.55
N GLY A 46 -1.70 1.16 2.09
CA GLY A 46 -1.49 2.52 2.57
C GLY A 46 -0.58 2.60 3.80
N ILE A 47 -0.65 1.65 4.71
CA ILE A 47 0.28 1.55 5.84
C ILE A 47 1.68 1.20 5.34
N ALA A 48 1.79 0.20 4.45
CA ALA A 48 3.06 -0.24 3.90
C ALA A 48 3.78 0.86 3.12
N ALA A 49 3.04 1.68 2.36
CA ALA A 49 3.62 2.79 1.62
C ALA A 49 4.20 3.88 2.55
N ARG A 50 3.52 4.17 3.66
CA ARG A 50 3.98 5.18 4.64
C ARG A 50 5.18 4.78 5.46
N GLU A 51 5.50 3.51 5.55
CA GLU A 51 6.68 3.01 6.27
C GLU A 51 7.98 3.25 5.49
N VAL A 52 7.88 3.57 4.20
CA VAL A 52 9.05 3.80 3.36
C VAL A 52 9.58 5.21 3.58
N SER A 53 10.86 5.32 3.90
CA SER A 53 11.55 6.61 4.04
C SER A 53 11.50 7.40 2.74
N GLY A 54 11.20 8.69 2.83
CA GLY A 54 11.03 9.58 1.67
C GLY A 54 9.58 9.74 1.21
N VAL A 55 8.65 8.94 1.73
CA VAL A 55 7.22 9.18 1.57
C VAL A 55 6.75 10.12 2.67
N TYR A 56 6.40 11.34 2.30
CA TYR A 56 5.89 12.34 3.25
C TYR A 56 4.42 12.12 3.58
N ASN A 57 3.59 11.92 2.55
CA ASN A 57 2.15 11.74 2.73
C ASN A 57 1.53 11.00 1.53
N MET A 58 0.25 10.67 1.66
CA MET A 58 -0.52 10.02 0.60
C MET A 58 -1.76 10.84 0.24
N GLY A 59 -2.18 10.70 -1.03
CA GLY A 59 -3.30 11.42 -1.61
C GLY A 59 -2.92 12.77 -2.22
N SER A 60 -3.73 13.22 -3.17
CA SER A 60 -3.59 14.53 -3.80
C SER A 60 -4.02 15.66 -2.84
N GLY A 61 -3.47 16.86 -3.01
CA GLY A 61 -3.81 18.04 -2.20
C GLY A 61 -5.30 18.38 -2.17
N SER A 62 -6.01 18.11 -3.26
CA SER A 62 -7.46 18.31 -3.36
C SER A 62 -8.27 17.37 -2.47
N ALA A 63 -7.83 16.11 -2.32
CA ALA A 63 -8.48 15.14 -1.43
C ALA A 63 -8.31 15.52 0.06
N ARG A 64 -7.21 16.20 0.40
CA ARG A 64 -6.97 16.74 1.75
C ARG A 64 -7.91 17.89 2.09
N ALA A 65 -8.16 18.79 1.13
CA ALA A 65 -9.07 19.91 1.32
C ALA A 65 -10.52 19.45 1.55
N VAL A 66 -10.98 18.46 0.81
CA VAL A 66 -12.34 17.89 0.96
C VAL A 66 -12.49 17.15 2.29
N GLY A 67 -11.47 16.42 2.73
CA GLY A 67 -11.44 15.75 4.04
C GLY A 67 -11.56 16.74 5.20
N ALA A 68 -10.79 17.80 5.18
CA ALA A 68 -10.82 18.87 6.19
C ALA A 68 -12.16 19.62 6.27
N ILE A 69 -12.85 19.79 5.13
CA ILE A 69 -14.18 20.41 5.08
C ILE A 69 -15.23 19.45 5.68
N ARG A 70 -15.10 18.15 5.41
CA ARG A 70 -16.04 17.15 5.92
C ARG A 70 -15.96 17.00 7.44
N ASP A 71 -14.75 17.08 7.99
CA ASP A 71 -14.53 17.07 9.44
C ASP A 71 -15.13 18.30 10.12
N ARG A 72 -15.02 19.48 9.51
CA ARG A 72 -15.60 20.73 10.03
C ARG A 72 -17.13 20.78 9.93
N ILE A 73 -17.72 20.18 8.90
CA ILE A 73 -19.19 20.12 8.76
C ILE A 73 -19.80 19.10 9.73
N GLY A 74 -19.08 18.00 10.02
CA GLY A 74 -19.49 16.99 11.01
C GLY A 74 -19.62 17.58 12.42
N GLU A 75 -18.77 18.54 12.77
CA GLU A 75 -18.79 19.23 14.06
C GLU A 75 -19.95 20.24 14.19
N ALA A 76 -20.40 20.81 13.06
CA ALA A 76 -21.49 21.79 13.05
C ALA A 76 -22.89 21.17 13.15
N VAL A 77 -23.07 19.88 12.91
CA VAL A 77 -24.38 19.18 12.87
C VAL A 77 -24.61 18.27 14.09
N GLY A 78 -23.87 18.45 15.19
CA GLY A 78 -24.20 17.82 16.48
C GLY A 78 -23.94 16.31 16.55
N GLY A 79 -23.04 15.78 15.75
CA GLY A 79 -22.52 14.44 15.90
C GLY A 79 -21.42 14.43 16.95
N ALA A 80 -21.41 13.38 17.81
CA ALA A 80 -20.40 13.19 18.86
C ALA A 80 -18.97 13.47 18.35
N PRO A 81 -18.08 14.06 19.17
CA PRO A 81 -16.73 14.32 18.77
C PRO A 81 -16.06 13.01 18.38
N ALA A 82 -15.77 12.86 17.09
CA ALA A 82 -14.85 11.83 16.65
C ALA A 82 -13.49 12.20 17.26
N THR A 83 -13.16 11.57 18.39
CA THR A 83 -11.82 11.61 18.98
C THR A 83 -10.88 10.90 18.04
N GLY A 84 -10.56 11.50 16.92
CA GLY A 84 -9.61 11.05 15.92
C GLY A 84 -8.69 12.22 15.63
N GLN A 85 -7.50 12.19 16.22
CA GLN A 85 -6.36 12.96 15.81
C GLN A 85 -6.36 13.09 14.30
N GLY A 86 -6.07 14.30 13.78
CA GLY A 86 -5.99 14.62 12.35
C GLY A 86 -4.97 13.81 11.55
N GLY A 87 -5.05 12.49 11.68
CA GLY A 87 -4.29 11.53 10.90
C GLY A 87 -5.01 11.27 9.59
N SER A 88 -4.35 11.50 8.49
CA SER A 88 -4.83 11.09 7.18
C SER A 88 -5.24 9.63 7.21
N SER A 89 -6.46 9.31 6.72
CA SER A 89 -6.95 7.93 6.64
C SER A 89 -5.89 7.02 5.99
N PRO A 90 -5.65 5.81 6.53
CA PRO A 90 -4.69 4.88 5.93
C PRO A 90 -5.03 4.47 4.49
N THR A 91 -6.26 4.68 4.06
CA THR A 91 -6.71 4.41 2.68
C THR A 91 -6.69 5.63 1.78
N GLN A 92 -6.31 6.81 2.30
CA GLN A 92 -6.24 8.02 1.51
C GLN A 92 -5.15 7.89 0.44
N GLY A 93 -5.49 8.16 -0.83
CA GLY A 93 -4.58 8.03 -1.97
C GLY A 93 -4.28 6.58 -2.36
N VAL A 94 -5.12 5.64 -1.94
CA VAL A 94 -5.01 4.23 -2.33
C VAL A 94 -6.28 3.81 -3.07
N LYS A 95 -6.11 3.26 -4.27
CA LYS A 95 -7.16 2.57 -5.01
C LYS A 95 -6.72 1.13 -5.19
N VAL A 96 -7.66 0.20 -5.10
CA VAL A 96 -7.37 -1.22 -5.18
C VAL A 96 -8.47 -1.91 -5.96
N GLU A 97 -8.08 -2.83 -6.80
CA GLU A 97 -8.97 -3.79 -7.44
C GLU A 97 -8.56 -5.20 -7.00
N VAL A 98 -9.45 -5.90 -6.31
CA VAL A 98 -9.21 -7.25 -5.80
C VAL A 98 -9.96 -8.27 -6.64
N GLY A 99 -9.22 -9.17 -7.27
CA GLY A 99 -9.74 -10.36 -7.92
C GLY A 99 -9.77 -11.57 -6.96
N GLU A 100 -10.04 -12.74 -7.48
CA GLU A 100 -10.09 -13.97 -6.67
C GLU A 100 -8.72 -14.38 -6.11
N ARG A 101 -7.63 -14.06 -6.80
CA ARG A 101 -6.26 -14.44 -6.46
C ARG A 101 -5.25 -13.32 -6.58
N GLN A 102 -5.63 -12.22 -7.22
CA GLN A 102 -4.72 -11.12 -7.56
C GLN A 102 -5.29 -9.80 -7.09
N ALA A 103 -4.41 -8.85 -6.83
CA ALA A 103 -4.75 -7.47 -6.54
C ALA A 103 -3.91 -6.52 -7.41
N ALA A 104 -4.56 -5.48 -7.94
CA ALA A 104 -3.92 -4.32 -8.55
C ALA A 104 -4.07 -3.12 -7.61
N ILE A 105 -3.02 -2.33 -7.46
CA ILE A 105 -2.93 -1.26 -6.46
C ILE A 105 -2.41 0.00 -7.12
N ASP A 106 -3.16 1.11 -6.98
CA ASP A 106 -2.74 2.44 -7.38
C ASP A 106 -2.51 3.30 -6.14
N LEU A 107 -1.37 3.99 -6.10
CA LEU A 107 -0.94 4.82 -4.98
C LEU A 107 -0.65 6.25 -5.43
N ASP A 108 -1.28 7.20 -4.78
CA ASP A 108 -0.99 8.64 -4.91
C ASP A 108 -0.09 9.08 -3.76
N LEU A 109 1.12 9.52 -4.04
CA LEU A 109 2.14 9.86 -3.05
C LEU A 109 2.56 11.32 -3.13
N VAL A 110 2.97 11.83 -1.97
CA VAL A 110 3.78 13.06 -1.83
C VAL A 110 5.10 12.62 -1.22
N VAL A 111 6.20 12.99 -1.87
CA VAL A 111 7.56 12.63 -1.44
C VAL A 111 8.27 13.82 -0.80
N GLU A 112 9.30 13.57 -0.01
CA GLU A 112 10.16 14.61 0.54
C GLU A 112 11.09 15.17 -0.54
N TYR A 113 11.38 16.47 -0.46
CA TYR A 113 12.36 17.09 -1.35
C TYR A 113 13.77 16.53 -1.09
N GLY A 114 14.49 16.28 -2.16
CA GLY A 114 15.87 15.81 -2.10
C GLY A 114 16.04 14.29 -2.12
N VAL A 115 14.94 13.52 -2.05
CA VAL A 115 15.01 12.06 -2.18
C VAL A 115 15.03 11.62 -3.65
N PRO A 116 15.69 10.51 -4.00
CA PRO A 116 15.64 9.93 -5.34
C PRO A 116 14.28 9.27 -5.56
N ILE A 117 13.40 9.95 -6.28
CA ILE A 117 11.99 9.54 -6.47
C ILE A 117 11.86 8.12 -7.02
N ALA A 118 12.71 7.74 -7.96
CA ALA A 118 12.68 6.40 -8.56
C ALA A 118 12.97 5.30 -7.53
N ASP A 119 13.94 5.51 -6.64
CA ASP A 119 14.32 4.55 -5.60
C ASP A 119 13.24 4.45 -4.52
N VAL A 120 12.64 5.59 -4.15
CA VAL A 120 11.49 5.62 -3.22
C VAL A 120 10.32 4.84 -3.82
N ALA A 121 9.99 5.08 -5.09
CA ALA A 121 8.89 4.37 -5.76
C ALA A 121 9.15 2.85 -5.82
N GLU A 122 10.37 2.41 -6.10
CA GLU A 122 10.70 0.99 -6.12
C GLU A 122 10.62 0.37 -4.71
N SER A 123 11.08 1.09 -3.70
CA SER A 123 10.99 0.67 -2.30
C SER A 123 9.54 0.53 -1.84
N VAL A 124 8.69 1.49 -2.22
CA VAL A 124 7.24 1.45 -1.95
C VAL A 124 6.60 0.24 -2.63
N ARG A 125 6.88 0.03 -3.93
CA ARG A 125 6.35 -1.10 -4.70
C ARG A 125 6.69 -2.43 -4.04
N SER A 126 7.95 -2.63 -3.69
CA SER A 126 8.45 -3.84 -3.05
C SER A 126 7.81 -4.07 -1.68
N ASN A 127 7.74 -3.03 -0.82
CA ASN A 127 7.18 -3.15 0.52
C ASN A 127 5.68 -3.45 0.48
N VAL A 128 4.94 -2.75 -0.38
CA VAL A 128 3.48 -2.95 -0.56
C VAL A 128 3.19 -4.35 -1.08
N ALA A 129 3.86 -4.78 -2.15
CA ALA A 129 3.68 -6.12 -2.71
C ALA A 129 3.97 -7.22 -1.68
N THR A 130 5.05 -7.08 -0.92
CA THR A 130 5.44 -8.04 0.11
C THR A 130 4.41 -8.10 1.24
N LYS A 131 3.96 -6.95 1.77
CA LYS A 131 3.03 -6.94 2.91
C LYS A 131 1.64 -7.38 2.53
N VAL A 132 1.13 -6.93 1.39
CA VAL A 132 -0.17 -7.38 0.87
C VAL A 132 -0.13 -8.89 0.64
N GLY A 133 0.85 -9.41 -0.08
CA GLY A 133 0.98 -10.84 -0.34
C GLY A 133 1.05 -11.68 0.93
N ARG A 134 1.87 -11.27 1.90
CA ARG A 134 2.02 -11.98 3.18
C ARG A 134 0.77 -11.99 4.03
N MET A 135 0.05 -10.87 4.11
CA MET A 135 -1.12 -10.74 4.98
C MET A 135 -2.39 -11.32 4.38
N THR A 136 -2.52 -11.27 3.06
CA THR A 136 -3.76 -11.64 2.37
C THR A 136 -3.66 -12.97 1.61
N GLY A 137 -2.47 -13.38 1.25
CA GLY A 137 -2.27 -14.51 0.35
C GLY A 137 -2.61 -14.21 -1.11
N LEU A 138 -2.94 -12.95 -1.43
CA LEU A 138 -3.16 -12.50 -2.81
C LEU A 138 -1.82 -12.26 -3.51
N GLU A 139 -1.78 -12.57 -4.79
CA GLU A 139 -0.69 -12.16 -5.67
C GLU A 139 -0.90 -10.68 -6.06
N VAL A 140 0.11 -9.85 -5.85
CA VAL A 140 0.06 -8.46 -6.31
C VAL A 140 0.50 -8.41 -7.76
N ALA A 141 -0.45 -8.20 -8.68
CA ALA A 141 -0.21 -8.19 -10.12
C ALA A 141 0.55 -6.92 -10.54
N GLU A 142 0.19 -5.78 -9.96
CA GLU A 142 0.84 -4.50 -10.24
C GLU A 142 0.68 -3.52 -9.08
N VAL A 143 1.65 -2.62 -8.96
CA VAL A 143 1.61 -1.46 -8.07
C VAL A 143 2.00 -0.23 -8.88
N ASN A 144 1.02 0.60 -9.22
CA ASN A 144 1.20 1.86 -9.91
C ASN A 144 1.38 2.98 -8.89
N ILE A 145 2.35 3.85 -9.12
CA ILE A 145 2.69 4.93 -8.19
C ILE A 145 2.67 6.25 -8.93
N TYR A 146 1.86 7.19 -8.43
CA TYR A 146 1.73 8.54 -8.93
C TYR A 146 2.31 9.51 -7.89
N ILE A 147 3.34 10.24 -8.26
CA ILE A 147 3.93 11.28 -7.42
C ILE A 147 3.24 12.59 -7.78
N ASN A 148 2.37 13.04 -6.89
CA ASN A 148 1.52 14.21 -7.14
C ASN A 148 2.13 15.51 -6.63
N ASP A 149 3.07 15.43 -5.67
CA ASP A 149 3.66 16.60 -5.06
C ASP A 149 4.98 16.27 -4.37
N VAL A 150 5.78 17.29 -4.10
CA VAL A 150 7.03 17.22 -3.36
C VAL A 150 6.95 18.17 -2.17
N TRP A 151 7.10 17.64 -0.96
CA TRP A 151 7.13 18.44 0.26
C TRP A 151 8.51 19.07 0.45
N LEU A 152 8.55 20.38 0.51
CA LEU A 152 9.80 21.17 0.58
C LEU A 152 10.37 21.33 2.00
N GLY A 153 9.76 20.71 3.01
CA GLY A 153 10.01 20.98 4.41
C GLY A 153 9.09 22.09 4.91
N ASP A 154 8.95 22.16 6.21
CA ASP A 154 8.34 23.32 6.84
C ASP A 154 9.35 24.48 6.67
N SER A 155 9.18 25.27 5.61
CA SER A 155 9.80 26.59 5.55
C SER A 155 9.10 27.34 6.66
N GLY A 156 9.69 27.32 7.86
CA GLY A 156 9.20 28.14 8.94
C GLY A 156 8.93 29.51 8.35
N ASP A 157 7.69 29.97 8.43
CA ASP A 157 7.36 31.36 8.28
C ASP A 157 8.28 32.10 9.25
N GLU A 158 9.48 32.45 8.80
CA GLU A 158 10.13 33.61 9.32
C GLU A 158 9.18 34.75 8.98
N GLU A 159 8.21 34.96 9.87
CA GLU A 159 7.55 36.25 10.00
C GLU A 159 8.69 37.25 9.97
N MET A 160 8.93 37.81 8.80
CA MET A 160 9.60 39.11 8.68
C MET A 160 8.70 40.04 9.46
N THR A 161 8.92 40.10 10.77
CA THR A 161 8.51 41.26 11.56
C THR A 161 9.21 42.43 10.93
N ALA A 162 8.52 43.06 9.98
CA ALA A 162 8.90 44.38 9.47
C ALA A 162 8.92 45.27 10.71
N ASP A 163 10.12 45.53 11.19
CA ASP A 163 10.38 46.51 12.22
C ASP A 163 9.77 47.84 11.74
N PRO A 164 8.73 48.37 12.43
CA PRO A 164 8.16 49.66 12.03
C PRO A 164 9.22 50.71 12.27
N ARG A 165 9.83 51.19 11.20
CA ARG A 165 10.64 52.40 11.26
C ARG A 165 9.76 53.55 11.63
N VAL A 166 9.68 53.82 12.93
CA VAL A 166 9.12 55.06 13.47
C VAL A 166 10.24 56.07 13.49
N GLN A 167 10.02 57.13 12.79
CA GLN A 167 10.73 58.41 12.98
C GLN A 167 10.05 59.17 14.10
#